data_2258b038f915727e1abf89aea37dea45
#
_entry.id   2258b038f915727e1abf89aea37dea45
#
_cell.length_a   1.000
_cell.length_b   1.000
_cell.length_c   1.000
_cell.angle_alpha   90.00
_cell.angle_beta   90.00
_cell.angle_gamma   90.00
#
_symmetry.space_group_name_H-M   'P 1'
#
loop_
_entity.id
_entity.type
_entity.pdbx_description
1 polymer ?
#
loop_
_entity_poly.entity_id
_entity_poly.type
_entity_poly.pdbx_seq_one_letter_code
_entity_poly.pdbx_strand_id
1 'polypeptide(L)'
;PNQTFVYDLCDEYGLYVIDEVNLETHGTWSELFDKTHIIPDDKSEWLDIILDRANSMYERDKNHPSIIIWSLGNESYGGKNLYEMSKFMKQKDISRLIHYEGLSHDRRYNETSDIESQMYTFAVDVEKYLKEHQDKPFILCEYAHSMGNSNGALFKYIDLEKKYSLYQGGFIWDYID
;
A
#
# COMPACT_ATOMS: atom_id res chain seq x y z
N PRO A 1 -0.42 1.64 11.91
CA PRO A 1 0.82 1.09 12.47
C PRO A 1 0.55 0.11 13.62
N ASN A 2 1.43 -0.87 13.78
CA ASN A 2 1.35 -1.85 14.85
C ASN A 2 1.82 -1.26 16.20
N GLN A 3 1.76 -2.09 17.27
CA GLN A 3 2.41 -1.77 18.53
C GLN A 3 3.95 -1.85 18.37
N THR A 4 4.68 -1.03 19.10
CA THR A 4 6.14 -0.88 18.93
C THR A 4 6.90 -2.21 19.08
N PHE A 5 6.49 -3.06 20.02
CA PHE A 5 7.17 -4.35 20.22
C PHE A 5 7.10 -5.28 18.99
N VAL A 6 6.12 -5.10 18.10
CA VAL A 6 6.02 -5.88 16.84
C VAL A 6 7.21 -5.56 15.93
N TYR A 7 7.57 -4.28 15.83
CA TYR A 7 8.74 -3.86 15.05
C TYR A 7 10.05 -4.33 15.68
N ASP A 8 10.15 -4.29 17.03
CA ASP A 8 11.30 -4.85 17.75
C ASP A 8 11.48 -6.35 17.42
N LEU A 9 10.39 -7.11 17.39
CA LEU A 9 10.42 -8.53 16.99
C LEU A 9 10.78 -8.71 15.52
N CYS A 10 10.26 -7.88 14.62
CA CYS A 10 10.62 -7.93 13.21
C CYS A 10 12.12 -7.64 13.00
N ASP A 11 12.67 -6.68 13.74
CA ASP A 11 14.11 -6.36 13.72
C ASP A 11 14.93 -7.57 14.22
N GLU A 12 14.52 -8.18 15.32
CA GLU A 12 15.21 -9.34 15.92
C GLU A 12 15.18 -10.57 15.02
N TYR A 13 14.02 -10.89 14.44
CA TYR A 13 13.83 -12.09 13.61
C TYR A 13 14.13 -11.87 12.12
N GLY A 14 14.48 -10.66 11.70
CA GLY A 14 14.80 -10.36 10.31
C GLY A 14 13.59 -10.41 9.37
N LEU A 15 12.42 -9.99 9.84
CA LEU A 15 11.21 -9.91 9.04
C LEU A 15 11.11 -8.53 8.40
N TYR A 16 10.85 -8.48 7.10
CA TYR A 16 10.58 -7.20 6.42
C TYR A 16 9.17 -6.70 6.68
N VAL A 17 9.04 -5.40 6.83
CA VAL A 17 7.79 -4.72 7.16
C VAL A 17 7.52 -3.61 6.16
N ILE A 18 6.26 -3.53 5.71
CA ILE A 18 5.68 -2.30 5.15
C ILE A 18 4.90 -1.67 6.30
N ASP A 19 5.37 -0.52 6.79
CA ASP A 19 4.66 0.20 7.84
C ASP A 19 3.68 1.18 7.22
N GLU A 20 2.45 1.20 7.75
CA GLU A 20 1.34 1.90 7.12
C GLU A 20 0.72 2.95 8.03
N VAL A 21 0.47 4.11 7.45
CA VAL A 21 -0.22 5.22 8.11
C VAL A 21 -1.65 4.81 8.46
N ASN A 22 -2.10 5.16 9.66
CA ASN A 22 -3.48 4.97 10.08
C ASN A 22 -4.43 5.92 9.31
N LEU A 23 -4.69 5.57 8.06
CA LEU A 23 -5.59 6.25 7.15
C LEU A 23 -6.38 5.22 6.36
N GLU A 24 -7.69 5.19 6.57
CA GLU A 24 -8.63 4.40 5.81
C GLU A 24 -9.97 5.13 5.73
N THR A 25 -10.50 5.28 4.52
CA THR A 25 -11.73 6.04 4.27
C THR A 25 -12.70 5.34 3.32
N HIS A 26 -12.60 4.02 3.18
CA HIS A 26 -13.37 3.19 2.26
C HIS A 26 -14.88 3.49 2.31
N GLY A 27 -15.43 3.68 3.51
CA GLY A 27 -16.84 4.02 3.69
C GLY A 27 -17.31 5.31 3.00
N THR A 28 -16.38 6.17 2.54
CA THR A 28 -16.74 7.44 1.92
C THR A 28 -16.83 7.39 0.38
N TRP A 29 -16.37 6.28 -0.23
CA TRP A 29 -16.33 6.13 -1.69
C TRP A 29 -16.80 4.76 -2.19
N SER A 30 -17.22 3.87 -1.30
CA SER A 30 -17.80 2.58 -1.70
C SER A 30 -19.03 2.78 -2.59
N GLU A 31 -19.39 1.77 -3.34
CA GLU A 31 -20.53 1.82 -4.29
C GLU A 31 -21.86 2.25 -3.65
N LEU A 32 -21.93 2.18 -2.31
CA LEU A 32 -23.11 2.58 -1.53
C LEU A 32 -23.22 4.11 -1.34
N PHE A 33 -22.16 4.87 -1.65
CA PHE A 33 -22.10 6.30 -1.42
C PHE A 33 -21.76 7.07 -2.69
N ASP A 34 -22.32 8.28 -2.78
CA ASP A 34 -22.00 9.24 -3.82
C ASP A 34 -20.51 9.65 -3.72
N LYS A 35 -19.78 9.57 -4.82
CA LYS A 35 -18.36 9.96 -4.92
C LYS A 35 -18.05 11.40 -4.53
N THR A 36 -19.06 12.23 -4.32
CA THR A 36 -18.89 13.60 -3.79
C THR A 36 -18.38 13.65 -2.35
N HIS A 37 -18.44 12.53 -1.63
CA HIS A 37 -18.02 12.43 -0.22
C HIS A 37 -16.63 11.85 -0.03
N ILE A 38 -15.92 11.51 -1.11
CA ILE A 38 -14.54 10.97 -1.01
C ILE A 38 -13.67 11.87 -0.14
N ILE A 39 -12.96 11.28 0.81
CA ILE A 39 -11.94 11.91 1.64
C ILE A 39 -10.69 11.01 1.68
N PRO A 40 -9.47 11.57 1.78
CA PRO A 40 -9.16 13.03 1.80
C PRO A 40 -9.22 13.71 0.44
N ASP A 41 -9.13 12.98 -0.68
CA ASP A 41 -9.18 13.46 -2.07
C ASP A 41 -8.37 14.78 -2.25
N ASP A 42 -8.98 15.80 -2.89
CA ASP A 42 -8.39 17.13 -3.10
C ASP A 42 -8.83 18.15 -2.02
N LYS A 43 -9.48 17.72 -0.94
CA LYS A 43 -10.06 18.56 0.10
C LYS A 43 -9.00 19.06 1.08
N SER A 44 -8.67 20.35 0.99
CA SER A 44 -7.56 20.96 1.72
C SER A 44 -7.67 20.87 3.24
N GLU A 45 -8.88 20.79 3.78
CA GLU A 45 -9.13 20.64 5.23
C GLU A 45 -8.64 19.32 5.82
N TRP A 46 -8.36 18.31 4.98
CA TRP A 46 -7.85 17.01 5.41
C TRP A 46 -6.32 16.91 5.35
N LEU A 47 -5.65 17.82 4.64
CA LEU A 47 -4.21 17.70 4.39
C LEU A 47 -3.40 17.67 5.69
N ASP A 48 -3.58 18.63 6.57
CA ASP A 48 -2.81 18.72 7.81
C ASP A 48 -3.03 17.49 8.71
N ILE A 49 -4.24 16.94 8.72
CA ILE A 49 -4.60 15.75 9.51
C ILE A 49 -3.83 14.51 9.02
N ILE A 50 -3.79 14.29 7.71
CA ILE A 50 -3.09 13.12 7.16
C ILE A 50 -1.57 13.27 7.24
N LEU A 51 -1.04 14.48 7.10
CA LEU A 51 0.38 14.76 7.28
C LEU A 51 0.81 14.55 8.73
N ASP A 52 -0.01 14.93 9.70
CA ASP A 52 0.26 14.67 11.12
C ASP A 52 0.30 13.16 11.41
N ARG A 53 -0.62 12.38 10.88
CA ARG A 53 -0.62 10.92 11.01
C ARG A 53 0.64 10.28 10.41
N ALA A 54 1.01 10.70 9.19
CA ALA A 54 2.22 10.23 8.54
C ALA A 54 3.48 10.59 9.33
N ASN A 55 3.57 11.83 9.82
CA ASN A 55 4.69 12.29 10.62
C ASN A 55 4.78 11.53 11.96
N SER A 56 3.66 11.29 12.61
CA SER A 56 3.62 10.57 13.88
C SER A 56 4.12 9.13 13.74
N MET A 57 3.69 8.42 12.68
CA MET A 57 4.19 7.09 12.35
C MET A 57 5.70 7.14 12.07
N TYR A 58 6.14 8.02 11.16
CA TYR A 58 7.54 8.15 10.79
C TYR A 58 8.44 8.43 11.98
N GLU A 59 8.12 9.44 12.81
CA GLU A 59 8.95 9.82 13.96
C GLU A 59 9.05 8.71 15.01
N ARG A 60 8.01 7.90 15.15
CA ARG A 60 8.01 6.75 16.06
C ARG A 60 8.87 5.60 15.52
N ASP A 61 8.76 5.28 14.22
CA ASP A 61 9.16 3.99 13.70
C ASP A 61 10.40 4.05 12.77
N LYS A 62 10.88 5.23 12.39
CA LYS A 62 11.98 5.45 11.44
C LYS A 62 13.28 4.71 11.74
N ASN A 63 13.53 4.34 12.98
CA ASN A 63 14.76 3.68 13.41
C ASN A 63 14.71 2.14 13.33
N HIS A 64 13.57 1.55 12.91
CA HIS A 64 13.45 0.11 12.73
C HIS A 64 14.01 -0.32 11.37
N PRO A 65 15.10 -1.11 11.33
CA PRO A 65 15.68 -1.58 10.06
C PRO A 65 14.79 -2.60 9.34
N SER A 66 13.87 -3.25 10.01
CA SER A 66 12.87 -4.14 9.41
C SER A 66 11.92 -3.41 8.47
N ILE A 67 11.65 -2.13 8.70
CA ILE A 67 10.77 -1.34 7.85
C ILE A 67 11.52 -0.96 6.57
N ILE A 68 11.04 -1.47 5.44
CA ILE A 68 11.67 -1.26 4.13
C ILE A 68 10.85 -0.37 3.20
N ILE A 69 9.57 -0.19 3.49
CA ILE A 69 8.61 0.60 2.69
C ILE A 69 7.67 1.34 3.65
N TRP A 70 7.32 2.58 3.32
CA TRP A 70 6.27 3.35 3.96
C TRP A 70 4.99 3.30 3.13
N SER A 71 3.87 2.88 3.69
CA SER A 71 2.56 2.90 3.06
C SER A 71 1.73 4.09 3.55
N LEU A 72 1.06 4.77 2.63
CA LEU A 72 0.31 6.00 2.93
C LEU A 72 -1.07 5.73 3.55
N GLY A 73 -1.54 4.50 3.53
CA GLY A 73 -2.84 4.12 4.07
C GLY A 73 -3.53 3.09 3.19
N ASN A 74 -4.75 2.78 3.57
CA ASN A 74 -5.57 1.76 2.94
C ASN A 74 -6.88 2.36 2.42
N GLU A 75 -7.31 1.92 1.23
CA GLU A 75 -8.65 2.17 0.67
C GLU A 75 -9.17 3.62 0.84
N SER A 76 -8.31 4.60 0.56
CA SER A 76 -8.64 6.02 0.65
C SER A 76 -8.73 6.69 -0.72
N TYR A 77 -9.08 5.90 -1.73
CA TYR A 77 -9.28 6.28 -3.13
C TYR A 77 -8.01 6.85 -3.77
N GLY A 78 -7.84 8.16 -3.79
CA GLY A 78 -6.69 8.87 -4.36
C GLY A 78 -6.74 10.35 -4.07
N GLY A 79 -6.22 11.17 -4.99
CA GLY A 79 -6.31 12.62 -4.92
C GLY A 79 -5.02 13.33 -4.54
N LYS A 80 -5.10 14.66 -4.57
CA LYS A 80 -3.98 15.56 -4.33
C LYS A 80 -3.38 15.40 -2.93
N ASN A 81 -4.22 15.17 -1.92
CA ASN A 81 -3.76 15.10 -0.54
C ASN A 81 -2.82 13.90 -0.32
N LEU A 82 -3.12 12.74 -0.90
CA LEU A 82 -2.23 11.57 -0.85
C LEU A 82 -0.92 11.82 -1.63
N TYR A 83 -0.99 12.54 -2.74
CA TYR A 83 0.21 12.96 -3.47
C TYR A 83 1.11 13.89 -2.62
N GLU A 84 0.54 14.90 -1.96
CA GLU A 84 1.29 15.78 -1.06
C GLU A 84 1.87 15.02 0.15
N MET A 85 1.12 14.04 0.67
CA MET A 85 1.60 13.16 1.74
C MET A 85 2.78 12.29 1.29
N SER A 86 2.74 11.76 0.07
CA SER A 86 3.88 11.04 -0.54
C SER A 86 5.12 11.94 -0.62
N LYS A 87 4.97 13.15 -1.12
CA LYS A 87 6.07 14.12 -1.22
C LYS A 87 6.65 14.44 0.16
N PHE A 88 5.78 14.62 1.16
CA PHE A 88 6.20 14.85 2.53
C PHE A 88 7.03 13.68 3.07
N MET A 89 6.57 12.45 2.89
CA MET A 89 7.29 11.26 3.33
C MET A 89 8.64 11.10 2.60
N LYS A 90 8.69 11.35 1.29
CA LYS A 90 9.94 11.33 0.50
C LYS A 90 10.96 12.39 0.95
N GLN A 91 10.50 13.53 1.47
CA GLN A 91 11.39 14.54 2.06
C GLN A 91 11.93 14.10 3.42
N LYS A 92 11.16 13.34 4.19
CA LYS A 92 11.58 12.79 5.49
C LYS A 92 12.55 11.63 5.34
N ASP A 93 12.33 10.77 4.36
CA ASP A 93 13.12 9.56 4.15
C ASP A 93 13.31 9.28 2.65
N ILE A 94 14.53 9.52 2.18
CA ILE A 94 14.92 9.24 0.79
C ILE A 94 15.40 7.80 0.58
N SER A 95 15.50 7.01 1.64
CA SER A 95 16.08 5.66 1.60
C SER A 95 15.05 4.57 1.40
N ARG A 96 13.79 4.81 1.77
CA ARG A 96 12.70 3.85 1.67
C ARG A 96 11.70 4.25 0.60
N LEU A 97 11.12 3.24 -0.05
CA LEU A 97 10.07 3.45 -1.05
C LEU A 97 8.75 3.87 -0.39
N ILE A 98 7.96 4.61 -1.14
CA ILE A 98 6.58 4.95 -0.77
C ILE A 98 5.62 4.04 -1.53
N HIS A 99 4.68 3.50 -0.81
CA HIS A 99 3.61 2.63 -1.30
C HIS A 99 2.24 3.28 -1.11
N TYR A 100 1.37 3.12 -2.08
CA TYR A 100 -0.06 3.36 -1.97
C TYR A 100 -0.83 2.59 -3.04
N GLU A 101 -1.85 1.83 -2.65
CA GLU A 101 -2.60 0.94 -3.56
C GLU A 101 -3.70 1.66 -4.37
N GLY A 102 -4.24 2.74 -3.83
CA GLY A 102 -5.38 3.45 -4.44
C GLY A 102 -5.10 4.12 -5.78
N LEU A 103 -3.87 4.03 -6.31
CA LEU A 103 -3.55 4.52 -7.66
C LEU A 103 -4.41 3.88 -8.75
N SER A 104 -4.88 2.66 -8.54
CA SER A 104 -5.77 1.97 -9.48
C SER A 104 -7.12 2.70 -9.66
N HIS A 105 -7.55 3.45 -8.65
CA HIS A 105 -8.80 4.21 -8.65
C HIS A 105 -8.64 5.64 -9.16
N ASP A 106 -7.45 6.25 -8.98
CA ASP A 106 -7.19 7.62 -9.39
C ASP A 106 -5.75 7.81 -9.91
N ARG A 107 -5.60 7.81 -11.22
CA ARG A 107 -4.31 7.93 -11.90
C ARG A 107 -3.82 9.37 -12.10
N ARG A 108 -4.53 10.38 -11.60
CA ARG A 108 -4.13 11.80 -11.76
C ARG A 108 -2.74 12.08 -11.18
N TYR A 109 -2.36 11.37 -10.13
CA TYR A 109 -1.09 11.53 -9.42
C TYR A 109 -0.33 10.20 -9.32
N ASN A 110 0.10 9.67 -10.47
CA ASN A 110 0.75 8.35 -10.54
C ASN A 110 2.06 8.25 -9.73
N GLU A 111 2.71 9.40 -9.47
CA GLU A 111 3.92 9.50 -8.67
C GLU A 111 3.70 9.38 -7.15
N THR A 112 2.45 9.26 -6.71
CA THR A 112 2.10 9.07 -5.29
C THR A 112 2.74 7.81 -4.72
N SER A 113 2.85 6.75 -5.49
CA SER A 113 3.52 5.50 -5.09
C SER A 113 4.69 5.19 -6.01
N ASP A 114 5.77 4.68 -5.45
CA ASP A 114 6.93 4.17 -6.19
C ASP A 114 6.68 2.76 -6.72
N ILE A 115 5.64 2.11 -6.24
CA ILE A 115 5.26 0.72 -6.53
C ILE A 115 3.85 0.71 -7.11
N GLU A 116 3.61 -0.07 -8.15
CA GLU A 116 2.25 -0.43 -8.52
C GLU A 116 1.72 -1.46 -7.53
N SER A 117 0.53 -1.21 -7.00
CA SER A 117 -0.08 -2.08 -6.00
C SER A 117 -1.56 -2.24 -6.27
N GLN A 118 -2.03 -3.47 -6.13
CA GLN A 118 -3.44 -3.80 -6.35
C GLN A 118 -3.91 -4.81 -5.32
N MET A 119 -5.23 -4.83 -5.07
CA MET A 119 -5.89 -5.79 -4.19
C MET A 119 -6.64 -6.85 -5.00
N TYR A 120 -6.52 -8.10 -4.62
CA TYR A 120 -7.31 -9.24 -5.11
C TYR A 120 -7.34 -9.42 -6.64
N THR A 121 -6.42 -8.79 -7.36
CA THR A 121 -6.33 -8.92 -8.82
C THR A 121 -5.94 -10.36 -9.18
N PHE A 122 -6.66 -10.97 -10.11
CA PHE A 122 -6.36 -12.33 -10.55
C PHE A 122 -5.00 -12.42 -11.25
N ALA A 123 -4.31 -13.53 -11.06
CA ALA A 123 -2.96 -13.74 -11.63
C ALA A 123 -2.88 -13.49 -13.15
N VAL A 124 -3.93 -13.80 -13.90
CA VAL A 124 -4.01 -13.54 -15.33
C VAL A 124 -4.04 -12.05 -15.67
N ASP A 125 -4.72 -11.25 -14.85
CA ASP A 125 -4.82 -9.80 -15.02
C ASP A 125 -3.54 -9.10 -14.57
N VAL A 126 -2.89 -9.60 -13.49
CA VAL A 126 -1.55 -9.18 -13.08
C VAL A 126 -0.56 -9.45 -14.22
N GLU A 127 -0.59 -10.64 -14.82
CA GLU A 127 0.28 -10.99 -15.96
C GLU A 127 0.04 -10.04 -17.15
N LYS A 128 -1.19 -9.71 -17.45
CA LYS A 128 -1.55 -8.75 -18.49
C LYS A 128 -0.97 -7.37 -18.20
N TYR A 129 -1.19 -6.87 -16.97
CA TYR A 129 -0.64 -5.59 -16.54
C TYR A 129 0.89 -5.53 -16.70
N LEU A 130 1.60 -6.54 -16.21
CA LEU A 130 3.05 -6.62 -16.28
C LEU A 130 3.62 -6.67 -17.72
N LYS A 131 2.85 -7.15 -18.68
CA LYS A 131 3.22 -7.11 -20.11
C LYS A 131 3.09 -5.71 -20.72
N GLU A 132 2.12 -4.95 -20.25
CA GLU A 132 1.77 -3.63 -20.78
C GLU A 132 2.53 -2.50 -20.07
N HIS A 133 2.97 -2.70 -18.82
CA HIS A 133 3.60 -1.70 -17.95
C HIS A 133 4.95 -2.20 -17.42
N GLN A 134 6.00 -1.40 -17.64
CA GLN A 134 7.38 -1.75 -17.29
C GLN A 134 8.06 -0.64 -16.46
N ASP A 135 7.29 0.25 -15.86
CA ASP A 135 7.77 1.47 -15.23
C ASP A 135 7.95 1.36 -13.70
N LYS A 136 7.22 0.44 -13.07
CA LYS A 136 7.27 0.26 -11.60
C LYS A 136 7.33 -1.22 -11.21
N PRO A 137 7.96 -1.55 -10.07
CA PRO A 137 7.74 -2.84 -9.43
C PRO A 137 6.26 -2.99 -9.05
N PHE A 138 5.78 -4.23 -9.06
CA PHE A 138 4.38 -4.57 -8.78
C PHE A 138 4.27 -5.47 -7.58
N ILE A 139 3.34 -5.16 -6.66
CA ILE A 139 2.95 -6.04 -5.56
C ILE A 139 1.42 -6.18 -5.51
N LEU A 140 0.96 -7.27 -4.92
CA LEU A 140 -0.41 -7.38 -4.42
C LEU A 140 -0.39 -7.04 -2.93
N CYS A 141 -0.90 -5.87 -2.55
CA CYS A 141 -0.95 -5.49 -1.14
C CYS A 141 -1.92 -6.35 -0.34
N GLU A 142 -2.93 -6.91 -1.02
CA GLU A 142 -3.82 -7.93 -0.48
C GLU A 142 -4.17 -8.94 -1.57
N TYR A 143 -4.10 -10.23 -1.23
CA TYR A 143 -4.59 -11.29 -2.10
C TYR A 143 -4.95 -12.56 -1.31
N ALA A 144 -5.56 -13.53 -1.98
CA ALA A 144 -5.95 -14.83 -1.48
C ALA A 144 -7.05 -14.85 -0.40
N HIS A 145 -7.29 -13.78 0.33
CA HIS A 145 -8.35 -13.62 1.36
C HIS A 145 -8.53 -14.87 2.22
N SER A 146 -7.61 -15.07 3.16
CA SER A 146 -7.41 -16.31 3.93
C SER A 146 -8.48 -16.51 5.02
N MET A 147 -9.74 -16.40 4.66
CA MET A 147 -10.88 -16.60 5.55
C MET A 147 -11.73 -17.77 5.07
N GLY A 148 -12.02 -18.71 5.99
CA GLY A 148 -12.80 -19.90 5.64
C GLY A 148 -12.08 -20.76 4.58
N ASN A 149 -12.80 -21.14 3.54
CA ASN A 149 -12.35 -22.06 2.50
C ASN A 149 -11.66 -21.31 1.33
N SER A 150 -10.49 -20.78 1.54
CA SER A 150 -9.75 -19.92 0.61
C SER A 150 -8.30 -20.39 0.36
N ASN A 151 -7.41 -19.49 -0.11
CA ASN A 151 -6.00 -19.77 -0.42
C ASN A 151 -5.78 -20.74 -1.59
N GLY A 152 -6.73 -20.85 -2.51
CA GLY A 152 -6.56 -21.66 -3.72
C GLY A 152 -5.66 -20.97 -4.77
N ALA A 153 -5.01 -21.81 -5.59
CA ALA A 153 -4.27 -21.39 -6.79
C ALA A 153 -3.08 -20.42 -6.55
N LEU A 154 -2.52 -20.36 -5.36
CA LEU A 154 -1.35 -19.52 -5.02
C LEU A 154 -0.15 -19.75 -5.97
N PHE A 155 0.02 -20.99 -6.47
CA PHE A 155 1.08 -21.31 -7.43
C PHE A 155 1.07 -20.44 -8.68
N LYS A 156 -0.09 -19.92 -9.12
CA LYS A 156 -0.20 -19.03 -10.28
C LYS A 156 0.50 -17.70 -10.05
N TYR A 157 0.45 -17.18 -8.84
CA TYR A 157 1.15 -15.96 -8.44
C TYR A 157 2.64 -16.20 -8.27
N ILE A 158 3.05 -17.32 -7.65
CA ILE A 158 4.47 -17.74 -7.54
C ILE A 158 5.10 -17.91 -8.92
N ASP A 159 4.36 -18.41 -9.89
CA ASP A 159 4.86 -18.55 -11.27
C ASP A 159 5.08 -17.20 -11.97
N LEU A 160 4.39 -16.13 -11.56
CA LEU A 160 4.64 -14.76 -12.05
C LEU A 160 6.00 -14.23 -11.61
N GLU A 161 6.42 -14.53 -10.37
CA GLU A 161 7.74 -14.11 -9.85
C GLU A 161 8.89 -14.66 -10.71
N LYS A 162 8.74 -15.89 -11.24
CA LYS A 162 9.74 -16.51 -12.12
C LYS A 162 9.78 -15.92 -13.51
N LYS A 163 8.67 -15.33 -13.97
CA LYS A 163 8.51 -14.82 -15.35
C LYS A 163 8.78 -13.33 -15.48
N TYR A 164 8.44 -12.56 -14.45
CA TYR A 164 8.42 -11.10 -14.50
C TYR A 164 9.20 -10.51 -13.33
N SER A 165 10.35 -9.94 -13.62
CA SER A 165 11.24 -9.34 -12.60
C SER A 165 10.62 -8.16 -11.85
N LEU A 166 9.62 -7.51 -12.44
CA LEU A 166 8.89 -6.43 -11.77
C LEU A 166 7.83 -6.93 -10.78
N TYR A 167 7.39 -8.20 -10.87
CA TYR A 167 6.47 -8.75 -9.88
C TYR A 167 7.23 -9.16 -8.63
N GLN A 168 6.95 -8.52 -7.50
CA GLN A 168 7.66 -8.67 -6.23
C GLN A 168 6.89 -9.53 -5.22
N GLY A 169 5.76 -10.13 -5.63
CA GLY A 169 4.95 -10.97 -4.75
C GLY A 169 3.71 -10.26 -4.20
N GLY A 170 3.25 -10.71 -3.06
CA GLY A 170 2.05 -10.16 -2.44
C GLY A 170 1.88 -10.56 -0.98
N PHE A 171 0.92 -9.91 -0.33
CA PHE A 171 0.56 -10.11 1.06
C PHE A 171 -0.79 -10.80 1.15
N ILE A 172 -0.85 -11.95 1.81
CA ILE A 172 -2.11 -12.67 2.04
C ILE A 172 -2.92 -11.89 3.06
N TRP A 173 -4.16 -11.56 2.73
CA TRP A 173 -5.12 -11.06 3.69
C TRP A 173 -5.84 -12.25 4.34
N ASP A 174 -5.69 -12.54 5.61
CA ASP A 174 -4.68 -11.90 6.45
C ASP A 174 -3.97 -12.95 7.32
N TYR A 175 -3.08 -12.47 8.18
CA TYR A 175 -2.18 -13.32 8.95
C TYR A 175 -2.89 -14.02 10.11
N ILE A 176 -3.78 -13.31 10.81
CA ILE A 176 -4.54 -13.81 11.98
C ILE A 176 -5.93 -13.20 11.95
N ASP A 177 -6.96 -14.03 11.97
CA ASP A 177 -8.36 -13.65 12.17
C ASP A 177 -8.64 -13.30 13.64
#